data_e99c40ce72fd2e579258ce802632d8f1
#
_entry.id   e99c40ce72fd2e579258ce802632d8f1
#
_cell.length_a   1.000
_cell.length_b   1.000
_cell.length_c   1.000
_cell.angle_alpha   90.00
_cell.angle_beta   90.00
_cell.angle_gamma   90.00
#
_symmetry.space_group_name_H-M   'P 1'
#
loop_
_entity.id
_entity.type
_entity.pdbx_description
1 polymer ?
#
loop_
_entity_poly.entity_id
_entity_poly.type
_entity_poly.pdbx_seq_one_letter_code
_entity_poly.pdbx_strand_id
1 'polypeptide(L)'
;GVVGQASVDFINQFKVDFALVGISGIDEDGSLLDFDYQEVRVSQAIIANARQVILAADSSKFGRNAMVRLGSIDLVDCLVTDQTPTPTLTQLLNQNKIRLEVV
;
A
#
# COMPACT_ATOMS: atom_id res chain seq x y z
N GLY A 1 4.29 17.13 10.26
CA GLY A 1 5.22 17.99 10.82
C GLY A 1 6.49 17.32 11.27
N VAL A 2 7.02 17.85 12.31
CA VAL A 2 8.29 17.38 12.86
C VAL A 2 8.24 15.91 13.25
N VAL A 3 7.10 15.46 13.80
CA VAL A 3 6.92 14.07 14.22
C VAL A 3 7.00 13.13 13.02
N GLY A 4 6.38 13.50 11.90
CA GLY A 4 6.42 12.69 10.69
C GLY A 4 7.84 12.55 10.15
N GLN A 5 8.59 13.63 10.10
CA GLN A 5 9.97 13.60 9.59
C GLN A 5 10.89 12.82 10.53
N ALA A 6 10.73 12.96 11.82
CA ALA A 6 11.52 12.18 12.79
C ALA A 6 11.23 10.68 12.64
N SER A 7 9.99 10.30 12.41
CA SER A 7 9.61 8.90 12.17
C SER A 7 10.24 8.37 10.89
N VAL A 8 10.21 9.14 9.82
CA VAL A 8 10.83 8.77 8.54
C VAL A 8 12.35 8.59 8.72
N ASP A 9 13.03 9.51 9.38
CA ASP A 9 14.47 9.42 9.62
C ASP A 9 14.82 8.18 10.44
N PHE A 10 14.01 7.86 11.43
CA PHE A 10 14.21 6.67 12.25
C PHE A 10 14.04 5.40 11.41
N ILE A 11 12.96 5.30 10.64
CA ILE A 11 12.66 4.13 9.81
C ILE A 11 13.76 3.88 8.78
N ASN A 12 14.33 4.95 8.22
CA ASN A 12 15.39 4.84 7.22
C ASN A 12 16.69 4.22 7.74
N GLN A 13 16.82 4.03 9.04
CA GLN A 13 17.98 3.36 9.63
C GLN A 13 17.87 1.83 9.57
N PHE A 14 16.73 1.29 9.15
CA PHE A 14 16.48 -0.14 9.16
C PHE A 14 16.24 -0.66 7.75
N LYS A 15 16.56 -1.94 7.56
CA LYS A 15 16.11 -2.70 6.41
C LYS A 15 15.42 -3.95 6.93
N VAL A 16 14.15 -4.14 6.56
CA VAL A 16 13.32 -5.22 7.08
C VAL A 16 12.96 -6.20 5.98
N ASP A 17 12.62 -7.42 6.36
CA ASP A 17 12.24 -8.45 5.39
C ASP A 17 10.83 -8.24 4.88
N PHE A 18 9.91 -7.85 5.75
CA PHE A 18 8.50 -7.66 5.40
C PHE A 18 7.98 -6.35 5.96
N ALA A 19 7.16 -5.67 5.17
CA ALA A 19 6.33 -4.57 5.64
C ALA A 19 4.87 -4.95 5.43
N LEU A 20 4.07 -4.77 6.48
CA LEU A 20 2.62 -4.90 6.40
C LEU A 20 2.03 -3.51 6.46
N VAL A 21 1.36 -3.10 5.40
CA VAL A 21 0.80 -1.75 5.29
C VAL A 21 -0.70 -1.81 5.00
N GLY A 22 -1.43 -0.82 5.50
CA GLY A 22 -2.82 -0.60 5.18
C GLY A 22 -3.00 0.59 4.25
N ILE A 23 -4.21 0.77 3.73
CA ILE A 23 -4.54 1.85 2.81
C ILE A 23 -6.01 2.22 2.96
N SER A 24 -6.39 3.46 2.66
CA SER A 24 -7.78 3.89 2.72
C SER A 24 -8.53 3.66 1.42
N GLY A 25 -7.85 3.64 0.31
CA GLY A 25 -8.48 3.39 -0.98
C GLY A 25 -7.51 2.86 -2.02
N ILE A 26 -8.02 2.03 -2.91
CA ILE A 26 -7.29 1.53 -4.09
C ILE A 26 -8.13 1.92 -5.30
N ASP A 27 -7.61 2.87 -6.08
CA ASP A 27 -8.30 3.32 -7.30
C ASP A 27 -8.16 2.29 -8.41
N GLU A 28 -9.05 2.35 -9.38
CA GLU A 28 -9.05 1.41 -10.51
C GLU A 28 -7.81 1.51 -11.40
N ASP A 29 -7.13 2.66 -11.37
CA ASP A 29 -5.86 2.83 -12.07
C ASP A 29 -4.66 2.23 -11.31
N GLY A 30 -4.89 1.68 -10.12
CA GLY A 30 -3.85 1.10 -9.28
C GLY A 30 -3.24 2.09 -8.30
N SER A 31 -3.75 3.32 -8.20
CA SER A 31 -3.27 4.28 -7.21
C SER A 31 -3.67 3.86 -5.80
N LEU A 32 -2.71 3.88 -4.89
CA LEU A 32 -2.93 3.65 -3.46
C LEU A 32 -3.13 4.99 -2.79
N LEU A 33 -4.28 5.18 -2.15
CA LEU A 33 -4.73 6.48 -1.67
C LEU A 33 -5.01 6.45 -0.17
N ASP A 34 -4.72 7.58 0.48
CA ASP A 34 -5.01 7.76 1.89
C ASP A 34 -5.43 9.20 2.17
N PHE A 35 -5.86 9.47 3.41
CA PHE A 35 -6.34 10.80 3.79
C PHE A 35 -5.28 11.63 4.50
N ASP A 36 -4.31 10.99 5.16
CA ASP A 36 -3.34 11.66 6.01
C ASP A 36 -1.96 11.67 5.36
N TYR A 37 -1.49 12.87 5.02
CA TYR A 37 -0.18 13.05 4.37
C TYR A 37 0.98 12.56 5.25
N GLN A 38 0.90 12.75 6.56
CA GLN A 38 1.96 12.30 7.48
C GLN A 38 2.05 10.78 7.53
N GLU A 39 0.89 10.10 7.58
CA GLU A 39 0.85 8.64 7.55
C GLU A 39 1.38 8.11 6.23
N VAL A 40 1.06 8.77 5.12
CA VAL A 40 1.56 8.38 3.80
C VAL A 40 3.09 8.45 3.77
N ARG A 41 3.68 9.51 4.31
CA ARG A 41 5.14 9.64 4.34
C ARG A 41 5.80 8.53 5.15
N VAL A 42 5.22 8.18 6.29
CA VAL A 42 5.71 7.07 7.12
C VAL A 42 5.60 5.75 6.36
N SER A 43 4.45 5.49 5.75
CA SER A 43 4.24 4.26 4.97
C SER A 43 5.20 4.16 3.79
N GLN A 44 5.45 5.27 3.10
CA GLN A 44 6.44 5.30 2.01
C GLN A 44 7.84 4.92 2.49
N ALA A 45 8.24 5.40 3.66
CA ALA A 45 9.53 5.06 4.24
C ALA A 45 9.61 3.57 4.62
N ILE A 46 8.54 3.03 5.17
CA ILE A 46 8.45 1.60 5.51
C ILE A 46 8.60 0.75 4.24
N ILE A 47 7.86 1.09 3.20
CA ILE A 47 7.90 0.38 1.92
C ILE A 47 9.30 0.43 1.31
N ALA A 48 9.93 1.60 1.31
CA ALA A 48 11.25 1.79 0.73
C ALA A 48 12.34 0.95 1.44
N ASN A 49 12.12 0.58 2.70
CA ASN A 49 13.09 -0.14 3.51
C ASN A 49 12.71 -1.61 3.74
N ALA A 50 11.73 -2.12 3.02
CA ALA A 50 11.29 -3.51 3.10
C ALA A 50 11.67 -4.27 1.84
N ARG A 51 12.04 -5.56 2.02
CA ARG A 51 12.31 -6.45 0.89
C ARG A 51 11.01 -6.93 0.25
N GLN A 52 9.98 -7.14 1.07
CA GLN A 52 8.65 -7.58 0.62
C GLN A 52 7.60 -6.68 1.23
N VAL A 53 6.61 -6.27 0.44
CA VAL A 53 5.52 -5.40 0.87
C VAL A 53 4.21 -6.17 0.78
N ILE A 54 3.51 -6.27 1.91
CA ILE A 54 2.19 -6.88 2.00
C ILE A 54 1.18 -5.77 2.28
N LEU A 55 0.22 -5.62 1.39
CA LEU A 55 -0.87 -4.67 1.55
C LEU A 55 -2.10 -5.42 2.05
N ALA A 56 -2.63 -5.01 3.20
CA ALA A 56 -3.86 -5.56 3.75
C ALA A 56 -4.97 -4.53 3.56
N ALA A 57 -5.99 -4.89 2.79
CA ALA A 57 -7.11 -4.00 2.51
C ALA A 57 -8.37 -4.83 2.30
N ASP A 58 -9.41 -4.54 3.07
CA ASP A 58 -10.70 -5.20 2.84
C ASP A 58 -11.37 -4.64 1.57
N SER A 59 -12.41 -5.33 1.10
CA SER A 59 -13.07 -5.01 -0.17
C SER A 59 -13.70 -3.61 -0.20
N SER A 60 -13.98 -3.01 0.96
CA SER A 60 -14.53 -1.66 1.02
C SER A 60 -13.56 -0.59 0.51
N LYS A 61 -12.27 -0.93 0.41
CA LYS A 61 -11.23 -0.02 -0.07
C LYS A 61 -11.14 0.02 -1.60
N PHE A 62 -11.73 -0.96 -2.30
CA PHE A 62 -11.65 -1.02 -3.76
C PHE A 62 -12.51 0.09 -4.38
N GLY A 63 -11.92 0.92 -5.24
CA GLY A 63 -12.59 2.02 -5.90
C GLY A 63 -12.85 3.23 -5.01
N ARG A 64 -12.37 3.22 -3.77
CA ARG A 64 -12.59 4.30 -2.83
C ARG A 64 -11.59 5.42 -3.06
N ASN A 65 -12.07 6.65 -3.06
CA ASN A 65 -11.23 7.84 -3.23
C ASN A 65 -10.65 8.34 -1.91
N ALA A 66 -9.45 8.87 -2.01
CA ALA A 66 -8.81 9.67 -0.96
C ALA A 66 -7.85 10.64 -1.63
N MET A 67 -7.42 11.67 -0.92
CA MET A 67 -6.73 12.80 -1.56
C MET A 67 -5.22 12.61 -1.72
N VAL A 68 -4.60 11.80 -0.85
CA VAL A 68 -3.14 11.70 -0.82
C VAL A 68 -2.72 10.40 -1.49
N ARG A 69 -1.86 10.50 -2.49
CA ARG A 69 -1.33 9.33 -3.17
C ARG A 69 -0.11 8.79 -2.44
N LEU A 70 -0.20 7.56 -1.98
CA LEU A 70 0.94 6.85 -1.42
C LEU A 70 1.88 6.37 -2.53
N GLY A 71 1.32 5.85 -3.58
CA GLY A 71 2.05 5.32 -4.72
C GLY A 71 1.15 4.48 -5.60
N SER A 72 1.73 3.62 -6.40
CA SER A 72 1.00 2.70 -7.27
C SER A 72 1.04 1.29 -6.71
N ILE A 73 0.10 0.46 -7.17
CA ILE A 73 -0.03 -0.94 -6.76
C ILE A 73 1.24 -1.76 -7.05
N ASP A 74 2.07 -1.32 -7.99
CA ASP A 74 3.34 -2.00 -8.32
C ASP A 74 4.35 -2.00 -7.19
N LEU A 75 4.14 -1.18 -6.15
CA LEU A 75 4.96 -1.20 -4.93
C LEU A 75 4.69 -2.43 -4.06
N VAL A 76 3.60 -3.16 -4.32
CA VAL A 76 3.09 -4.22 -3.47
C VAL A 76 3.50 -5.57 -4.04
N ASP A 77 3.93 -6.48 -3.19
CA ASP A 77 4.25 -7.86 -3.57
C ASP A 77 3.10 -8.81 -3.33
N CYS A 78 2.27 -8.53 -2.33
CA CYS A 78 1.11 -9.35 -1.98
C CYS A 78 -0.04 -8.47 -1.49
N LEU A 79 -1.23 -8.69 -2.04
CA LEU A 79 -2.47 -8.09 -1.54
C LEU A 79 -3.26 -9.14 -0.77
N VAL A 80 -3.55 -8.83 0.50
CA VAL A 80 -4.43 -9.66 1.35
C VAL A 80 -5.76 -8.94 1.48
N THR A 81 -6.84 -9.60 1.13
CA THR A 81 -8.18 -9.03 1.14
C THR A 81 -9.23 -10.07 1.52
N ASP A 82 -10.47 -9.64 1.71
CA ASP A 82 -11.58 -10.51 2.09
C ASP A 82 -12.44 -10.99 0.93
N GLN A 83 -12.31 -10.37 -0.25
CA GLN A 83 -13.08 -10.75 -1.45
C GLN A 83 -12.21 -10.59 -2.69
N THR A 84 -12.53 -11.37 -3.72
CA THR A 84 -11.86 -11.23 -5.02
C THR A 84 -12.08 -9.82 -5.56
N PRO A 85 -11.01 -9.12 -5.94
CA PRO A 85 -11.12 -7.77 -6.50
C PRO A 85 -11.87 -7.73 -7.83
N THR A 86 -12.22 -6.52 -8.27
CA THR A 86 -12.83 -6.30 -9.59
C THR A 86 -11.94 -6.86 -10.69
N PRO A 87 -12.51 -7.18 -11.87
CA PRO A 87 -11.69 -7.65 -13.00
C PRO A 87 -10.58 -6.68 -13.38
N THR A 88 -10.84 -5.37 -13.34
CA THR A 88 -9.82 -4.36 -13.65
C THR A 88 -8.65 -4.43 -12.67
N LEU A 89 -8.93 -4.49 -11.38
CA LEU A 89 -7.87 -4.58 -10.37
C LEU A 89 -7.16 -5.93 -10.43
N THR A 90 -7.89 -7.01 -10.63
CA THR A 90 -7.31 -8.35 -10.79
C THR A 90 -6.31 -8.37 -11.95
N GLN A 91 -6.65 -7.73 -13.07
CA GLN A 91 -5.75 -7.64 -14.22
C GLN A 91 -4.47 -6.86 -13.86
N LEU A 92 -4.59 -5.76 -13.13
CA LEU A 92 -3.42 -4.99 -12.67
C LEU A 92 -2.53 -5.83 -11.76
N LEU A 93 -3.12 -6.60 -10.85
CA LEU A 93 -2.36 -7.49 -9.97
C LEU A 93 -1.57 -8.52 -10.80
N ASN A 94 -2.21 -9.13 -11.78
CA ASN A 94 -1.56 -10.10 -12.64
C ASN A 94 -0.45 -9.49 -13.47
N GLN A 95 -0.66 -8.31 -14.04
CA GLN A 95 0.33 -7.60 -14.84
C GLN A 95 1.59 -7.26 -14.04
N ASN A 96 1.41 -6.96 -12.76
CA ASN A 96 2.51 -6.59 -11.86
C ASN A 96 3.04 -7.79 -11.05
N LYS A 97 2.55 -8.99 -11.33
CA LYS A 97 2.95 -10.23 -10.65
C LYS A 97 2.76 -10.15 -9.13
N ILE A 98 1.68 -9.52 -8.71
CA ILE A 98 1.34 -9.36 -7.30
C ILE A 98 0.53 -10.58 -6.85
N ARG A 99 0.97 -11.21 -5.76
CA ARG A 99 0.24 -12.33 -5.18
C ARG A 99 -1.05 -11.84 -4.53
N LEU A 100 -2.14 -12.55 -4.76
CA LEU A 100 -3.44 -12.26 -4.16
C LEU A 100 -3.78 -13.36 -3.17
N GLU A 101 -4.06 -12.95 -1.92
CA GLU A 101 -4.56 -13.85 -0.88
C GLU A 101 -5.93 -13.36 -0.43
N VAL A 102 -6.96 -14.16 -0.68
CA VAL A 102 -8.33 -13.88 -0.26
C VAL A 102 -8.62 -14.72 0.98
N VAL A 103 -8.93 -14.07 2.07
CA VAL A 103 -9.15 -14.73 3.37
C VAL A 103 -10.57 -14.62 3.87
#